data_b42e4c098d8d07f9752a3601f0b3ca25
#
_entry.id   b42e4c098d8d07f9752a3601f0b3ca25
#
_cell.length_a   1.000
_cell.length_b   1.000
_cell.length_c   1.000
_cell.angle_alpha   90.00
_cell.angle_beta   90.00
_cell.angle_gamma   90.00
#
_symmetry.space_group_name_H-M   'P 1'
#
loop_
_entity.id
_entity.type
_entity.pdbx_description
1 polymer ?
#
loop_
_entity_poly.entity_id
_entity_poly.type
_entity_poly.pdbx_seq_one_letter_code
_entity_poly.pdbx_strand_id
1 'polypeptide(L)'
;MNNSTHITNLDTKPTIEAEPTDTQWLDILQFTLFTIIFTLSATGNTLVCLVVARTRRMRTTRNYLLVNLAVSDLTVALLCIPFDMVLKIVAPDWPLGAAMCKLLWPSMTLVTNSSAATLAVISYDR
;
A
#
# COMPACT_ATOMS: atom_id res chain seq x y z
N MET A 1 64.87 8.02 1.98
CA MET A 1 64.57 6.58 2.07
C MET A 1 63.16 6.46 2.62
N ASN A 2 62.24 6.51 1.75
CA ASN A 2 61.33 5.46 1.25
C ASN A 2 60.68 4.65 2.35
N ASN A 3 59.42 4.93 2.58
CA ASN A 3 58.43 3.90 2.39
C ASN A 3 57.04 4.46 2.25
N SER A 4 56.60 4.40 1.03
CA SER A 4 55.22 4.59 0.63
C SER A 4 54.41 3.42 1.13
N THR A 5 53.54 3.65 2.10
CA THR A 5 52.50 2.67 2.41
C THR A 5 51.25 3.08 1.73
N HIS A 6 51.03 2.46 0.63
CA HIS A 6 49.81 2.44 -0.14
C HIS A 6 48.71 1.81 0.71
N ILE A 7 47.83 2.62 1.26
CA ILE A 7 46.59 2.12 1.83
C ILE A 7 45.58 2.15 0.70
N THR A 8 45.47 1.03 0.05
CA THR A 8 44.33 0.71 -0.83
C THR A 8 43.10 0.58 0.03
N ASN A 9 42.28 1.61 0.05
CA ASN A 9 40.91 1.52 0.49
C ASN A 9 40.14 0.65 -0.52
N LEU A 10 40.08 -0.62 -0.20
CA LEU A 10 39.08 -1.51 -0.79
C LEU A 10 37.75 -1.22 -0.12
N ASP A 11 37.08 -0.19 -0.57
CA ASP A 11 35.66 -0.03 -0.41
C ASP A 11 34.98 -1.04 -1.37
N THR A 12 35.06 -2.29 -0.97
CA THR A 12 34.29 -3.34 -1.63
C THR A 12 32.89 -3.27 -1.07
N LYS A 13 32.11 -2.32 -1.58
CA LYS A 13 30.66 -2.41 -1.54
C LYS A 13 30.31 -3.75 -2.21
N PRO A 14 29.68 -4.69 -1.52
CA PRO A 14 29.20 -5.88 -2.18
C PRO A 14 28.12 -5.44 -3.16
N THR A 15 28.50 -5.31 -4.40
CA THR A 15 27.56 -5.28 -5.51
C THR A 15 26.97 -6.68 -5.56
N ILE A 16 25.86 -6.86 -4.89
CA ILE A 16 25.00 -8.01 -5.16
C ILE A 16 24.43 -7.72 -6.55
N GLU A 17 25.15 -8.14 -7.57
CA GLU A 17 24.62 -8.34 -8.91
C GLU A 17 23.63 -9.49 -8.78
N ALA A 18 22.39 -9.16 -8.35
CA ALA A 18 21.28 -10.06 -8.53
C ALA A 18 21.12 -10.23 -10.03
N GLU A 19 21.24 -11.46 -10.50
CA GLU A 19 21.01 -11.82 -11.90
C GLU A 19 19.68 -11.20 -12.37
N PRO A 20 19.66 -10.50 -13.50
CA PRO A 20 18.49 -9.71 -13.93
C PRO A 20 17.24 -10.55 -14.20
N THR A 21 17.35 -11.85 -14.27
CA THR A 21 16.26 -12.76 -14.62
C THR A 21 15.35 -13.08 -13.45
N ASP A 22 15.89 -13.21 -12.24
CA ASP A 22 15.07 -13.60 -11.06
C ASP A 22 14.31 -12.43 -10.45
N THR A 23 14.73 -11.21 -10.66
CA THR A 23 14.08 -10.02 -10.12
C THR A 23 12.90 -9.58 -10.99
N GLN A 24 12.98 -9.73 -12.30
CA GLN A 24 11.95 -9.29 -13.23
C GLN A 24 10.63 -10.03 -13.07
N TRP A 25 10.65 -11.34 -12.87
CA TRP A 25 9.42 -12.10 -12.69
C TRP A 25 8.75 -11.82 -11.35
N LEU A 26 9.53 -11.52 -10.31
CA LEU A 26 9.00 -11.07 -9.01
C LEU A 26 8.30 -9.73 -9.13
N ASP A 27 8.87 -8.79 -9.88
CA ASP A 27 8.25 -7.49 -10.14
C ASP A 27 6.94 -7.65 -10.92
N ILE A 28 6.94 -8.47 -11.97
CA ILE A 28 5.73 -8.77 -12.75
C ILE A 28 4.66 -9.41 -11.87
N LEU A 29 5.03 -10.38 -11.03
CA LEU A 29 4.12 -11.02 -10.11
C LEU A 29 3.53 -10.01 -9.11
N GLN A 30 4.35 -9.14 -8.54
CA GLN A 30 3.94 -8.11 -7.61
C GLN A 30 2.98 -7.11 -8.26
N PHE A 31 3.29 -6.62 -9.47
CA PHE A 31 2.40 -5.72 -10.22
C PHE A 31 1.06 -6.37 -10.56
N THR A 32 1.08 -7.64 -10.95
CA THR A 32 -0.13 -8.40 -11.27
C THR A 32 -1.02 -8.55 -10.03
N LEU A 33 -0.44 -8.94 -8.89
CA LEU A 33 -1.16 -9.08 -7.63
C LEU A 33 -1.74 -7.74 -7.16
N PHE A 34 -0.98 -6.65 -7.22
CA PHE A 34 -1.48 -5.33 -6.87
C PHE A 34 -2.62 -4.87 -7.76
N THR A 35 -2.55 -5.13 -9.06
CA THR A 35 -3.63 -4.80 -10.00
C THR A 35 -4.90 -5.59 -9.70
N ILE A 36 -4.79 -6.86 -9.39
CA ILE A 36 -5.93 -7.71 -9.02
C ILE A 36 -6.55 -7.21 -7.71
N ILE A 37 -5.75 -7.01 -6.68
CA ILE A 37 -6.22 -6.52 -5.38
C ILE A 37 -6.88 -5.15 -5.52
N PHE A 38 -6.26 -4.24 -6.26
CA PHE A 38 -6.82 -2.91 -6.54
C PHE A 38 -8.19 -3.00 -7.20
N THR A 39 -8.31 -3.79 -8.26
CA THR A 39 -9.57 -3.94 -9.02
C THR A 39 -10.67 -4.54 -8.17
N LEU A 40 -10.38 -5.60 -7.42
CA LEU A 40 -11.34 -6.25 -6.54
C LEU A 40 -11.76 -5.33 -5.39
N SER A 41 -10.81 -4.64 -4.77
CA SER A 41 -11.08 -3.69 -3.69
C SER A 41 -11.91 -2.50 -4.17
N ALA A 42 -11.49 -1.86 -5.27
CA ALA A 42 -12.21 -0.72 -5.83
C ALA A 42 -13.65 -1.09 -6.23
N THR A 43 -13.83 -2.21 -6.93
CA THR A 43 -15.15 -2.65 -7.38
C THR A 43 -16.04 -3.06 -6.21
N GLY A 44 -15.56 -3.90 -5.32
CA GLY A 44 -16.32 -4.43 -4.18
C GLY A 44 -16.75 -3.32 -3.23
N ASN A 45 -15.83 -2.46 -2.84
CA ASN A 45 -16.12 -1.38 -1.89
C ASN A 45 -17.01 -0.27 -2.50
N THR A 46 -16.82 0.04 -3.80
CA THR A 46 -17.72 0.96 -4.50
C THR A 46 -19.15 0.39 -4.58
N LEU A 47 -19.28 -0.91 -4.85
CA LEU A 47 -20.59 -1.58 -4.91
C LEU A 47 -21.30 -1.49 -3.55
N VAL A 48 -20.60 -1.75 -2.45
CA VAL A 48 -21.17 -1.61 -1.10
C VAL A 48 -21.66 -0.19 -0.84
N CYS A 49 -20.85 0.82 -1.16
CA CYS A 49 -21.24 2.22 -1.01
C CYS A 49 -22.48 2.57 -1.85
N LEU A 50 -22.54 2.13 -3.11
CA LEU A 50 -23.65 2.39 -4.01
C LEU A 50 -24.95 1.73 -3.55
N VAL A 51 -24.90 0.47 -3.14
CA VAL A 51 -26.07 -0.29 -2.69
C VAL A 51 -26.67 0.37 -1.45
N VAL A 52 -25.85 0.72 -0.46
CA VAL A 52 -26.33 1.37 0.77
C VAL A 52 -26.85 2.78 0.48
N ALA A 53 -26.21 3.53 -0.41
CA ALA A 53 -26.64 4.88 -0.77
C ALA A 53 -28.00 4.87 -1.52
N ARG A 54 -28.21 3.91 -2.42
CA ARG A 54 -29.43 3.82 -3.22
C ARG A 54 -30.62 3.22 -2.48
N THR A 55 -30.38 2.31 -1.55
CA THR A 55 -31.47 1.60 -0.86
C THR A 55 -31.77 2.23 0.48
N ARG A 56 -32.76 3.14 0.52
CA ARG A 56 -33.21 3.83 1.75
C ARG A 56 -33.59 2.88 2.89
N ARG A 57 -34.11 1.69 2.56
CA ARG A 57 -34.53 0.66 3.53
C ARG A 57 -33.32 0.02 4.26
N MET A 58 -32.11 0.13 3.69
CA MET A 58 -30.87 -0.42 4.26
C MET A 58 -30.08 0.57 5.12
N ARG A 59 -30.63 1.74 5.44
CA ARG A 59 -29.97 2.74 6.29
C ARG A 59 -30.09 2.40 7.78
N THR A 60 -29.44 1.33 8.18
CA THR A 60 -29.28 0.94 9.58
C THR A 60 -27.87 1.32 10.06
N THR A 61 -27.69 1.47 11.37
CA THR A 61 -26.37 1.76 11.97
C THR A 61 -25.31 0.78 11.50
N ARG A 62 -25.65 -0.49 11.38
CA ARG A 62 -24.78 -1.55 10.88
C ARG A 62 -24.30 -1.28 9.44
N ASN A 63 -25.20 -0.84 8.57
CA ASN A 63 -24.83 -0.57 7.17
C ASN A 63 -23.99 0.72 7.05
N TYR A 64 -24.13 1.69 7.94
CA TYR A 64 -23.22 2.84 7.98
C TYR A 64 -21.81 2.42 8.39
N LEU A 65 -21.65 1.47 9.29
CA LEU A 65 -20.35 0.92 9.65
C LEU A 65 -19.70 0.20 8.46
N LEU A 66 -20.49 -0.55 7.67
CA LEU A 66 -20.00 -1.18 6.43
C LEU A 66 -19.57 -0.16 5.38
N VAL A 67 -20.29 0.95 5.25
CA VAL A 67 -19.89 2.05 4.34
C VAL A 67 -18.60 2.70 4.81
N ASN A 68 -18.45 2.94 6.11
CA ASN A 68 -17.21 3.49 6.66
C ASN A 68 -16.01 2.57 6.37
N LEU A 69 -16.19 1.27 6.53
CA LEU A 69 -15.19 0.27 6.16
C LEU A 69 -14.85 0.33 4.66
N ALA A 70 -15.89 0.34 3.81
CA ALA A 70 -15.71 0.41 2.36
C ALA A 70 -15.00 1.70 1.90
N VAL A 71 -15.31 2.84 2.51
CA VAL A 71 -14.63 4.12 2.22
C VAL A 71 -13.16 4.07 2.66
N SER A 72 -12.88 3.49 3.82
CA SER A 72 -11.50 3.31 4.29
C SER A 72 -10.68 2.44 3.33
N ASP A 73 -11.23 1.32 2.89
CA ASP A 73 -10.57 0.41 1.95
C ASP A 73 -10.38 1.04 0.57
N LEU A 74 -11.36 1.83 0.10
CA LEU A 74 -11.21 2.61 -1.13
C LEU A 74 -10.09 3.65 -1.02
N THR A 75 -9.98 4.31 0.12
CA THR A 75 -8.92 5.29 0.36
C THR A 75 -7.54 4.64 0.28
N VAL A 76 -7.37 3.48 0.92
CA VAL A 76 -6.11 2.71 0.82
C VAL A 76 -5.85 2.27 -0.62
N ALA A 77 -6.83 1.70 -1.28
CA ALA A 77 -6.68 1.20 -2.64
C ALA A 77 -6.34 2.32 -3.63
N LEU A 78 -7.01 3.47 -3.56
CA LEU A 78 -6.84 4.56 -4.50
C LEU A 78 -5.61 5.43 -4.24
N LEU A 79 -5.18 5.56 -3.00
CA LEU A 79 -4.05 6.40 -2.63
C LEU A 79 -2.76 5.61 -2.46
N CYS A 80 -2.80 4.52 -1.69
CA CYS A 80 -1.57 3.82 -1.31
C CYS A 80 -1.04 2.93 -2.44
N ILE A 81 -1.90 2.17 -3.12
CA ILE A 81 -1.45 1.21 -4.14
C ILE A 81 -0.84 1.92 -5.36
N PRO A 82 -1.51 2.87 -6.03
CA PRO A 82 -0.92 3.54 -7.18
C PRO A 82 0.29 4.39 -6.80
N PHE A 83 0.28 4.96 -5.60
CA PHE A 83 1.40 5.77 -5.13
C PHE A 83 2.66 4.93 -4.86
N ASP A 84 2.52 3.78 -4.23
CA ASP A 84 3.63 2.84 -4.01
C ASP A 84 4.22 2.33 -5.34
N MET A 85 3.35 2.08 -6.32
CA MET A 85 3.76 1.70 -7.66
C MET A 85 4.54 2.80 -8.38
N VAL A 86 4.05 4.04 -8.33
CA VAL A 86 4.71 5.18 -8.97
C VAL A 86 6.08 5.43 -8.34
N LEU A 87 6.20 5.34 -7.02
CA LEU A 87 7.49 5.50 -6.33
C LEU A 87 8.53 4.46 -6.76
N LYS A 88 8.12 3.21 -6.95
CA LYS A 88 9.02 2.13 -7.39
C LYS A 88 9.51 2.31 -8.82
N ILE A 89 8.67 2.88 -9.70
CA ILE A 89 8.96 2.99 -11.13
C ILE A 89 9.72 4.28 -11.45
N VAL A 90 9.30 5.41 -10.85
CA VAL A 90 9.70 6.74 -11.35
C VAL A 90 10.91 7.31 -10.65
N ALA A 91 11.10 7.04 -9.37
CA ALA A 91 12.19 7.70 -8.66
C ALA A 91 12.62 7.02 -7.34
N PRO A 92 13.66 6.22 -7.36
CA PRO A 92 14.36 5.85 -6.13
C PRO A 92 14.98 7.06 -5.41
N ASP A 93 15.21 8.17 -6.10
CA ASP A 93 15.93 9.36 -5.59
C ASP A 93 15.05 10.60 -5.36
N TRP A 94 13.73 10.46 -5.35
CA TRP A 94 12.85 11.61 -5.17
C TRP A 94 12.73 12.04 -3.70
N PRO A 95 13.07 13.30 -3.35
CA PRO A 95 13.02 13.78 -1.96
C PRO A 95 11.62 13.79 -1.34
N LEU A 96 10.56 13.90 -2.17
CA LEU A 96 9.17 13.73 -1.73
C LEU A 96 8.85 12.28 -1.33
N GLY A 97 9.57 11.30 -1.84
CA GLY A 97 9.37 9.88 -1.51
C GLY A 97 9.55 9.59 -0.02
N ALA A 98 10.55 10.21 0.62
CA ALA A 98 10.80 10.04 2.04
C ALA A 98 9.70 10.67 2.92
N ALA A 99 9.22 11.87 2.57
CA ALA A 99 8.15 12.55 3.28
C ALA A 99 6.81 11.82 3.11
N MET A 100 6.49 11.38 1.89
CA MET A 100 5.27 10.63 1.60
C MET A 100 5.29 9.24 2.24
N CYS A 101 6.42 8.55 2.27
CA CYS A 101 6.56 7.29 2.97
C CYS A 101 6.28 7.44 4.47
N LYS A 102 6.76 8.53 5.09
CA LYS A 102 6.48 8.85 6.50
C LYS A 102 5.01 9.17 6.77
N LEU A 103 4.28 9.71 5.79
CA LEU A 103 2.85 10.01 5.92
C LEU A 103 1.96 8.82 5.55
N LEU A 104 2.33 8.03 4.54
CA LEU A 104 1.55 6.89 4.09
C LEU A 104 1.52 5.76 5.12
N TRP A 105 2.63 5.44 5.75
CA TRP A 105 2.71 4.37 6.75
C TRP A 105 1.78 4.58 7.94
N PRO A 106 1.81 5.72 8.64
CA PRO A 106 0.87 5.98 9.72
C PRO A 106 -0.58 6.10 9.24
N SER A 107 -0.82 6.69 8.07
CA SER A 107 -2.16 6.76 7.48
C SER A 107 -2.74 5.38 7.21
N MET A 108 -1.95 4.50 6.64
CA MET A 108 -2.34 3.10 6.36
C MET A 108 -2.65 2.36 7.67
N THR A 109 -1.85 2.56 8.70
CA THR A 109 -2.06 1.98 10.03
C THR A 109 -3.35 2.49 10.67
N LEU A 110 -3.63 3.79 10.58
CA LEU A 110 -4.87 4.38 11.10
C LEU A 110 -6.11 3.84 10.39
N VAL A 111 -6.07 3.73 9.07
CA VAL A 111 -7.17 3.19 8.27
C VAL A 111 -7.40 1.72 8.61
N THR A 112 -6.35 0.91 8.72
CA THR A 112 -6.44 -0.51 9.09
C THR A 112 -7.02 -0.69 10.49
N ASN A 113 -6.57 0.11 11.46
CA ASN A 113 -7.11 0.06 12.82
C ASN A 113 -8.58 0.50 12.87
N SER A 114 -8.96 1.52 12.12
CA SER A 114 -10.36 1.94 11.99
C SER A 114 -11.23 0.84 11.40
N SER A 115 -10.76 0.16 10.37
CA SER A 115 -11.45 -0.98 9.75
C SER A 115 -11.61 -2.14 10.73
N ALA A 116 -10.56 -2.49 11.46
CA ALA A 116 -10.60 -3.54 12.48
C ALA A 116 -11.58 -3.20 13.63
N ALA A 117 -11.56 -1.97 14.11
CA ALA A 117 -12.50 -1.50 15.13
C ALA A 117 -13.95 -1.55 14.63
N THR A 118 -14.20 -1.16 13.38
CA THR A 118 -15.52 -1.23 12.75
C THR A 118 -16.02 -2.68 12.67
N LEU A 119 -15.16 -3.62 12.26
CA LEU A 119 -15.51 -5.04 12.22
C LEU A 119 -15.80 -5.60 13.61
N ALA A 120 -15.03 -5.20 14.62
CA ALA A 120 -15.26 -5.59 16.02
C ALA A 120 -16.62 -5.10 16.53
N VAL A 121 -17.00 -3.84 16.25
CA VAL A 121 -18.30 -3.29 16.60
C VAL A 121 -19.43 -4.02 15.91
N ILE A 122 -19.31 -4.32 14.61
CA ILE A 122 -20.32 -5.08 13.86
C ILE A 122 -20.48 -6.49 14.44
N SER A 123 -19.37 -7.12 14.82
CA SER A 123 -19.38 -8.44 15.43
C SER A 123 -20.05 -8.45 16.80
N TYR A 124 -19.82 -7.42 17.62
CA TYR A 124 -20.43 -7.27 18.94
C TYR A 124 -21.95 -7.02 18.83
N ASP A 125 -22.38 -6.25 17.83
CA ASP A 125 -23.79 -5.91 17.60
C ASP A 125 -24.63 -7.09 17.05
N ARG A 126 -24.00 -8.18 16.71
CA ARG A 126 -24.65 -9.44 16.31
C ARG A 126 -25.01 -10.29 17.52
#